data_8959a30662ce8c06171152534adbb2f8
#
_entry.id   8959a30662ce8c06171152534adbb2f8
#
_cell.length_a   1.000
_cell.length_b   1.000
_cell.length_c   1.000
_cell.angle_alpha   90.00
_cell.angle_beta   90.00
_cell.angle_gamma   90.00
#
_symmetry.space_group_name_H-M   'P 1'
#
loop_
_entity.id
_entity.type
_entity.pdbx_description
1 polymer ?
#
loop_
_entity_poly.entity_id
_entity_poly.type
_entity_poly.pdbx_seq_one_letter_code
_entity_poly.pdbx_strand_id
1 'polypeptide(L)'
;FVGFVSDENKVALLTLSYAILFPSHLRSEAFGVSLLEGAMYGKPLISSEIGTGTTYINIDGETGVVMPPSNSSALRQAMDYLWNNPVIAKEMGVRAEARYWDLFTADKMAKSYADLYNSVLQGAR
;
A
#
# COMPACT_ATOMS: atom_id res chain seq x y z
N PHE A 1 9.27 -2.43 -18.88
CA PHE A 1 7.81 -2.11 -18.93
C PHE A 1 7.10 -3.19 -19.71
N VAL A 2 6.13 -3.88 -19.07
CA VAL A 2 5.40 -5.00 -19.68
C VAL A 2 4.05 -4.59 -20.28
N GLY A 3 3.65 -3.32 -20.10
CA GLY A 3 2.37 -2.83 -20.58
C GLY A 3 1.18 -3.45 -19.85
N PHE A 4 0.07 -3.62 -20.56
CA PHE A 4 -1.12 -4.28 -20.02
C PHE A 4 -0.86 -5.79 -19.84
N VAL A 5 -1.27 -6.33 -18.71
CA VAL A 5 -1.18 -7.76 -18.37
C VAL A 5 -2.54 -8.30 -17.95
N SER A 6 -2.77 -9.60 -18.17
CA SER A 6 -3.95 -10.30 -17.65
C SER A 6 -3.94 -10.37 -16.13
N ASP A 7 -5.08 -10.62 -15.50
CA ASP A 7 -5.16 -10.80 -14.04
C ASP A 7 -4.29 -11.94 -13.54
N GLU A 8 -4.19 -13.05 -14.27
CA GLU A 8 -3.29 -14.16 -13.94
C GLU A 8 -1.82 -13.73 -13.91
N ASN A 9 -1.40 -12.98 -14.94
CA ASN A 9 -0.04 -12.44 -15.01
C ASN A 9 0.23 -11.40 -13.92
N LYS A 10 -0.77 -10.57 -13.58
CA LYS A 10 -0.67 -9.63 -12.46
C LYS A 10 -0.45 -10.36 -11.14
N VAL A 11 -1.21 -11.40 -10.87
CA VAL A 11 -1.05 -12.25 -9.67
C VAL A 11 0.34 -12.86 -9.64
N ALA A 12 0.83 -13.39 -10.76
CA ALA A 12 2.16 -13.96 -10.86
C ALA A 12 3.25 -12.89 -10.57
N LEU A 13 3.13 -11.69 -11.15
CA LEU A 13 4.06 -10.58 -10.92
C LEU A 13 4.05 -10.15 -9.45
N LEU A 14 2.88 -9.99 -8.83
CA LEU A 14 2.77 -9.66 -7.41
C LEU A 14 3.40 -10.74 -6.53
N THR A 15 3.16 -12.01 -6.83
CA THR A 15 3.73 -13.14 -6.09
C THR A 15 5.26 -13.17 -6.17
N LEU A 16 5.82 -12.95 -7.36
CA LEU A 16 7.26 -13.01 -7.62
C LEU A 16 8.01 -11.72 -7.26
N SER A 17 7.32 -10.58 -7.12
CA SER A 17 7.97 -9.31 -6.81
C SER A 17 8.64 -9.34 -5.43
N TYR A 18 9.74 -8.61 -5.31
CA TYR A 18 10.43 -8.39 -4.04
C TYR A 18 9.77 -7.28 -3.21
N ALA A 19 9.37 -6.21 -3.86
CA ALA A 19 8.71 -5.04 -3.26
C ALA A 19 7.77 -4.40 -4.28
N ILE A 20 6.84 -3.57 -3.81
CA ILE A 20 5.96 -2.76 -4.65
C ILE A 20 6.42 -1.31 -4.63
N LEU A 21 6.66 -0.76 -5.81
CA LEU A 21 7.03 0.64 -6.00
C LEU A 21 5.85 1.44 -6.53
N PHE A 22 5.43 2.43 -5.77
CA PHE A 22 4.32 3.32 -6.09
C PHE A 22 4.74 4.79 -5.99
N PRO A 23 5.57 5.29 -6.93
CA PRO A 23 6.15 6.62 -6.88
C PRO A 23 5.20 7.70 -7.42
N SER A 24 3.90 7.57 -7.18
CA SER A 24 2.93 8.59 -7.59
C SER A 24 3.29 9.93 -6.95
N HIS A 25 3.26 11.01 -7.75
CA HIS A 25 3.70 12.33 -7.30
C HIS A 25 2.58 13.38 -7.29
N LEU A 26 1.40 13.02 -7.77
CA LEU A 26 0.25 13.91 -7.86
C LEU A 26 -0.83 13.52 -6.84
N ARG A 27 -1.46 14.54 -6.24
CA ARG A 27 -2.59 14.34 -5.31
C ARG A 27 -3.87 13.82 -5.99
N SER A 28 -3.91 13.73 -7.31
CA SER A 28 -4.97 13.02 -8.05
C SER A 28 -5.02 11.53 -7.72
N GLU A 29 -3.91 10.95 -7.25
CA GLU A 29 -3.92 9.62 -6.64
C GLU A 29 -4.49 9.71 -5.22
N ALA A 30 -5.74 9.32 -5.09
CA ALA A 30 -6.46 9.52 -3.83
C ALA A 30 -6.13 8.47 -2.76
N PHE A 31 -5.83 7.23 -3.15
CA PHE A 31 -5.72 6.12 -2.21
C PHE A 31 -4.54 5.19 -2.47
N GLY A 32 -4.37 4.67 -3.69
CA GLY A 32 -3.30 3.74 -4.03
C GLY A 32 -3.73 2.27 -3.96
N VAL A 33 -4.72 1.88 -4.77
CA VAL A 33 -5.21 0.48 -4.81
C VAL A 33 -4.08 -0.51 -5.09
N SER A 34 -3.11 -0.16 -5.93
CA SER A 34 -1.95 -1.02 -6.20
C SER A 34 -1.07 -1.27 -4.97
N LEU A 35 -1.05 -0.35 -3.99
CA LEU A 35 -0.40 -0.59 -2.70
C LEU A 35 -1.13 -1.67 -1.91
N LEU A 36 -2.47 -1.66 -1.93
CA LEU A 36 -3.26 -2.71 -1.28
C LEU A 36 -3.04 -4.08 -1.92
N GLU A 37 -2.98 -4.12 -3.26
CA GLU A 37 -2.65 -5.34 -3.98
C GLU A 37 -1.28 -5.88 -3.54
N GLY A 38 -0.27 -5.03 -3.43
CA GLY A 38 1.04 -5.41 -2.92
C GLY A 38 1.02 -5.89 -1.48
N ALA A 39 0.32 -5.18 -0.61
CA ALA A 39 0.17 -5.54 0.80
C ALA A 39 -0.50 -6.90 0.96
N MET A 40 -1.55 -7.20 0.18
CA MET A 40 -2.23 -8.50 0.18
C MET A 40 -1.30 -9.68 -0.11
N TYR A 41 -0.22 -9.45 -0.87
CA TYR A 41 0.80 -10.45 -1.19
C TYR A 41 2.04 -10.39 -0.27
N GLY A 42 1.93 -9.69 0.85
CA GLY A 42 3.01 -9.61 1.84
C GLY A 42 4.27 -8.91 1.33
N LYS A 43 4.12 -7.93 0.43
CA LYS A 43 5.25 -7.20 -0.14
C LYS A 43 5.51 -5.92 0.63
N PRO A 44 6.78 -5.59 0.94
CA PRO A 44 7.12 -4.27 1.45
C PRO A 44 6.81 -3.20 0.39
N LEU A 45 6.33 -2.04 0.85
CA LEU A 45 5.82 -0.99 0.00
C LEU A 45 6.81 0.18 -0.07
N ILE A 46 6.97 0.79 -1.24
CA ILE A 46 7.64 2.08 -1.39
C ILE A 46 6.65 3.04 -2.02
N SER A 47 6.33 4.13 -1.34
CA SER A 47 5.38 5.14 -1.84
C SER A 47 5.86 6.56 -1.58
N SER A 48 5.24 7.52 -2.28
CA SER A 48 5.50 8.94 -2.05
C SER A 48 4.55 9.53 -1.01
N GLU A 49 5.04 10.49 -0.22
CA GLU A 49 4.21 11.33 0.65
C GLU A 49 3.54 12.43 -0.18
N ILE A 50 2.31 12.22 -0.57
CA ILE A 50 1.52 13.16 -1.39
C ILE A 50 0.30 13.74 -0.68
N GLY A 51 0.17 13.50 0.62
CA GLY A 51 -0.92 14.00 1.45
C GLY A 51 -2.29 13.41 1.09
N THR A 52 -2.33 12.12 0.75
CA THR A 52 -3.55 11.37 0.41
C THR A 52 -3.59 10.02 1.15
N GLY A 53 -4.54 9.15 0.82
CA GLY A 53 -4.69 7.84 1.46
C GLY A 53 -3.50 6.88 1.29
N THR A 54 -2.52 7.21 0.46
CA THR A 54 -1.33 6.37 0.24
C THR A 54 -0.54 6.11 1.53
N THR A 55 -0.40 7.12 2.39
CA THR A 55 0.28 7.00 3.69
C THR A 55 -0.61 6.42 4.79
N TYR A 56 -1.90 6.27 4.54
CA TYR A 56 -2.76 5.46 5.38
C TYR A 56 -2.58 3.95 5.11
N ILE A 57 -2.24 3.57 3.88
CA ILE A 57 -1.93 2.19 3.51
C ILE A 57 -0.50 1.84 3.89
N ASN A 58 0.46 2.63 3.42
CA ASN A 58 1.89 2.43 3.66
C ASN A 58 2.37 3.29 4.82
N ILE A 59 2.64 2.67 5.96
CA ILE A 59 3.19 3.34 7.15
C ILE A 59 4.71 3.27 7.11
N ASP A 60 5.34 4.46 7.11
CA ASP A 60 6.79 4.57 7.05
C ASP A 60 7.50 3.83 8.18
N GLY A 61 8.51 3.03 7.83
CA GLY A 61 9.24 2.20 8.78
C GLY A 61 8.49 0.96 9.29
N GLU A 62 7.17 0.83 9.03
CA GLU A 62 6.37 -0.29 9.49
C GLU A 62 6.01 -1.25 8.34
N THR A 63 5.34 -0.76 7.32
CA THR A 63 4.89 -1.58 6.18
C THR A 63 5.72 -1.37 4.92
N GLY A 64 6.61 -0.39 4.96
CA GLY A 64 7.48 -0.04 3.85
C GLY A 64 8.21 1.28 4.12
N VAL A 65 8.57 1.96 3.04
CA VAL A 65 9.27 3.24 3.05
C VAL A 65 8.40 4.30 2.38
N VAL A 66 8.23 5.44 3.02
CA VAL A 66 7.56 6.61 2.46
C VAL A 66 8.60 7.67 2.12
N MET A 67 8.58 8.17 0.91
CA MET A 67 9.60 9.10 0.40
C MET A 67 8.98 10.41 -0.10
N PRO A 68 9.76 11.50 -0.23
CA PRO A 68 9.31 12.72 -0.89
C PRO A 68 8.91 12.47 -2.35
N PRO A 69 7.81 13.08 -2.85
CA PRO A 69 7.40 12.94 -4.24
C PRO A 69 8.41 13.57 -5.20
N SER A 70 8.42 13.12 -6.44
CA SER A 70 9.29 13.62 -7.51
C SER A 70 10.80 13.58 -7.18
N ASN A 71 11.22 12.65 -6.33
CA ASN A 71 12.61 12.52 -5.87
C ASN A 71 13.18 11.13 -6.24
N SER A 72 13.81 11.04 -7.39
CA SER A 72 14.43 9.80 -7.88
C SER A 72 15.58 9.30 -6.99
N SER A 73 16.31 10.21 -6.34
CA SER A 73 17.35 9.84 -5.38
C SER A 73 16.77 9.18 -4.13
N ALA A 74 15.67 9.71 -3.60
CA ALA A 74 14.98 9.11 -2.46
C ALA A 74 14.38 7.74 -2.82
N LEU A 75 13.81 7.59 -4.04
CA LEU A 75 13.33 6.31 -4.54
C LEU A 75 14.47 5.28 -4.58
N ARG A 76 15.61 5.65 -5.15
CA ARG A 76 16.79 4.79 -5.19
C ARG A 76 17.23 4.38 -3.78
N GLN A 77 17.33 5.34 -2.85
CA GLN A 77 17.72 5.06 -1.46
C GLN A 77 16.74 4.08 -0.77
N ALA A 78 15.44 4.24 -0.99
CA ALA A 78 14.42 3.33 -0.46
C ALA A 78 14.58 1.90 -1.02
N MET A 79 14.83 1.79 -2.34
CA MET A 79 15.11 0.49 -2.98
C MET A 79 16.40 -0.14 -2.44
N ASP A 80 17.49 0.63 -2.35
CA ASP A 80 18.78 0.18 -1.82
C ASP A 80 18.63 -0.25 -0.35
N TYR A 81 17.86 0.48 0.43
CA TYR A 81 17.57 0.15 1.83
C TYR A 81 16.90 -1.22 1.97
N LEU A 82 15.81 -1.46 1.26
CA LEU A 82 15.12 -2.75 1.32
C LEU A 82 15.99 -3.89 0.78
N TRP A 83 16.75 -3.64 -0.29
CA TRP A 83 17.63 -4.64 -0.90
C TRP A 83 18.76 -5.07 0.04
N ASN A 84 19.37 -4.12 0.73
CA ASN A 84 20.48 -4.39 1.65
C ASN A 84 20.01 -4.89 3.04
N ASN A 85 18.70 -4.84 3.33
CA ASN A 85 18.12 -5.28 4.59
C ASN A 85 16.97 -6.28 4.38
N PRO A 86 17.24 -7.47 3.84
CA PRO A 86 16.20 -8.43 3.43
C PRO A 86 15.32 -8.92 4.59
N VAL A 87 15.85 -8.98 5.81
CA VAL A 87 15.06 -9.35 6.99
C VAL A 87 14.03 -8.26 7.30
N ILE A 88 14.45 -7.00 7.31
CA ILE A 88 13.56 -5.86 7.53
C ILE A 88 12.51 -5.78 6.42
N ALA A 89 12.91 -5.94 5.16
CA ALA A 89 11.99 -5.95 4.03
C ALA A 89 10.90 -7.03 4.19
N LYS A 90 11.29 -8.24 4.59
CA LYS A 90 10.35 -9.33 4.86
C LYS A 90 9.39 -9.00 6.01
N GLU A 91 9.90 -8.46 7.11
CA GLU A 91 9.07 -8.05 8.24
C GLU A 91 8.08 -6.95 7.87
N MET A 92 8.51 -5.95 7.08
CA MET A 92 7.61 -4.92 6.54
C MET A 92 6.51 -5.53 5.69
N GLY A 93 6.83 -6.49 4.82
CA GLY A 93 5.85 -7.20 4.01
C GLY A 93 4.82 -7.95 4.86
N VAL A 94 5.27 -8.67 5.90
CA VAL A 94 4.37 -9.36 6.85
C VAL A 94 3.43 -8.37 7.56
N ARG A 95 3.94 -7.22 8.00
CA ARG A 95 3.11 -6.19 8.62
C ARG A 95 2.14 -5.54 7.62
N ALA A 96 2.56 -5.35 6.37
CA ALA A 96 1.68 -4.85 5.31
C ALA A 96 0.52 -5.81 5.05
N GLU A 97 0.79 -7.11 4.98
CA GLU A 97 -0.23 -8.14 4.81
C GLU A 97 -1.21 -8.18 5.98
N ALA A 98 -0.69 -8.21 7.21
CA ALA A 98 -1.53 -8.20 8.41
C ALA A 98 -2.45 -6.96 8.43
N ARG A 99 -1.92 -5.79 8.11
CA ARG A 99 -2.68 -4.54 8.02
C ARG A 99 -3.74 -4.59 6.93
N TYR A 100 -3.45 -5.20 5.77
CA TYR A 100 -4.43 -5.41 4.71
C TYR A 100 -5.63 -6.21 5.22
N TRP A 101 -5.40 -7.36 5.81
CA TRP A 101 -6.46 -8.24 6.31
C TRP A 101 -7.25 -7.63 7.47
N ASP A 102 -6.61 -6.79 8.28
CA ASP A 102 -7.27 -6.12 9.39
C ASP A 102 -8.16 -4.94 8.96
N LEU A 103 -7.76 -4.16 7.97
CA LEU A 103 -8.39 -2.86 7.67
C LEU A 103 -9.05 -2.76 6.29
N PHE A 104 -8.57 -3.49 5.27
CA PHE A 104 -8.84 -3.13 3.88
C PHE A 104 -9.64 -4.17 3.09
N THR A 105 -10.13 -5.21 3.72
CA THR A 105 -11.00 -6.19 3.03
C THR A 105 -12.37 -5.60 2.71
N ALA A 106 -13.03 -6.15 1.70
CA ALA A 106 -14.38 -5.73 1.31
C ALA A 106 -15.38 -5.81 2.48
N ASP A 107 -15.28 -6.85 3.31
CA ASP A 107 -16.14 -7.03 4.48
C ASP A 107 -15.91 -5.94 5.54
N LYS A 108 -14.65 -5.57 5.79
CA LYS A 108 -14.32 -4.48 6.72
C LYS A 108 -14.84 -3.14 6.19
N MET A 109 -14.68 -2.88 4.91
CA MET A 109 -15.22 -1.68 4.27
C MET A 109 -16.73 -1.63 4.37
N ALA A 110 -17.44 -2.68 3.99
CA ALA A 110 -18.89 -2.76 4.05
C ALA A 110 -19.42 -2.54 5.48
N LYS A 111 -18.78 -3.19 6.47
CA LYS A 111 -19.12 -3.01 7.88
C LYS A 111 -18.92 -1.56 8.32
N SER A 112 -17.77 -0.95 8.00
CA SER A 112 -17.48 0.44 8.38
C SER A 112 -18.50 1.43 7.81
N TYR A 113 -18.93 1.24 6.56
CA TYR A 113 -20.00 2.06 5.97
C TYR A 113 -21.35 1.84 6.68
N ALA A 114 -21.72 0.59 6.98
CA ALA A 114 -22.96 0.29 7.69
C ALA A 114 -22.96 0.94 9.09
N ASP A 115 -21.85 0.83 9.82
CA ASP A 115 -21.71 1.43 11.15
C ASP A 115 -21.80 2.97 11.07
N LEU A 116 -21.18 3.58 10.07
CA LEU A 116 -21.26 5.02 9.83
C LEU A 116 -22.70 5.45 9.56
N TYR A 117 -23.41 4.80 8.64
CA TYR A 117 -24.81 5.11 8.36
C TYR A 117 -25.70 4.98 9.60
N ASN A 118 -25.53 3.92 10.37
CA ASN A 118 -26.26 3.74 11.61
C ASN A 118 -25.99 4.86 12.62
N SER A 119 -24.74 5.29 12.76
CA SER A 119 -24.37 6.37 13.68
C SER A 119 -24.99 7.71 13.28
N VAL A 120 -25.01 8.02 11.98
CA VAL A 120 -25.64 9.24 11.45
C VAL A 120 -27.16 9.23 11.68
N LEU A 121 -27.82 8.11 11.42
CA LEU A 121 -29.27 7.98 11.65
C LEU A 121 -29.67 8.06 13.12
N GLN A 122 -28.82 7.60 14.04
CA GLN A 122 -29.05 7.70 15.48
C GLN A 122 -28.75 9.12 16.02
N GLY A 123 -27.77 9.80 15.48
CA GLY A 123 -27.40 11.16 15.86
C GLY A 123 -28.32 12.26 15.29
N ALA A 124 -29.18 11.91 14.32
CA ALA A 124 -30.18 12.81 13.73
C ALA A 124 -31.54 12.82 14.47
N ARG A 125 -31.62 12.18 15.64
CA ARG A 125 -32.76 12.20 16.56
C ARG A 125 -32.43 13.11 17.77
#